data_f7e7c500595daea22ab169fc214de5e1
#
_entry.id   f7e7c500595daea22ab169fc214de5e1
#
_cell.length_a   1.000
_cell.length_b   1.000
_cell.length_c   1.000
_cell.angle_alpha   90.00
_cell.angle_beta   90.00
_cell.angle_gamma   90.00
#
_symmetry.space_group_name_H-M   'P 1'
#
loop_
_entity.id
_entity.type
_entity.pdbx_description
1 polymer ?
#
loop_
_entity_poly.entity_id
_entity_poly.type
_entity_poly.pdbx_seq_one_letter_code
_entity_poly.pdbx_strand_id
1 'polypeptide(L)'
;MKTQATLLLALLIGIPVIAQEDHSEFIEGPFASPQEVTETCLLCHDGVDRDIMQTRHWNWLGNEFVNSEGEKMMVGKQNLINNYCISLNSNWSRCTSCHIGFGWKDDTFDFENPNNIDCLICHDRSGSYKKSPTGAGMPDPSVDLVKVAKSVGKTTNRSCADCHFNGGGGSGVKHGDLTASMLNPSPALDFHMGKLGFTCSDCHAGENHQILGAGHGSLAAGTNHMSCLDCHGEEPHRKKVINDHVNAVACETCHIPTFAREEPTMTWWDWSTAGQDKTVPLDEYGKPLYDKKKGDFLWEKNVVPVYKWHNGQADSYQPGEKFNPEQALELNRPGGTMFDESSKITPFKLMRSKQIYDPKNNYLILPKLFGKDGYWTTFDWNEASKIGMAVNELDYSGEYDFVYSRMYWPINHMVAPAKSSLKCADCHSQKESKRLNWEALGYKGDPMKVGGRAK
;
A
#
# COMPACT_ATOMS: atom_id res chain seq x y z
N MET A 1 -47.46 -33.45 -47.06
CA MET A 1 -47.00 -32.29 -46.31
C MET A 1 -47.10 -32.59 -44.81
N LYS A 2 -46.02 -32.89 -44.16
CA LYS A 2 -45.98 -33.11 -42.70
C LYS A 2 -45.15 -31.99 -42.10
N THR A 3 -45.80 -31.11 -41.35
CA THR A 3 -45.21 -29.99 -40.65
C THR A 3 -44.63 -30.52 -39.34
N GLN A 4 -43.32 -30.48 -39.18
CA GLN A 4 -42.67 -30.74 -37.89
C GLN A 4 -42.61 -29.42 -37.11
N ALA A 5 -43.22 -29.40 -35.97
CA ALA A 5 -43.14 -28.33 -34.98
C ALA A 5 -41.94 -28.59 -34.10
N THR A 6 -40.92 -27.75 -34.21
CA THR A 6 -39.70 -27.77 -33.33
C THR A 6 -40.05 -27.02 -32.06
N LEU A 7 -40.11 -27.72 -30.94
CA LEU A 7 -40.29 -27.16 -29.60
C LEU A 7 -38.92 -26.68 -29.12
N LEU A 8 -38.72 -25.35 -29.03
CA LEU A 8 -37.55 -24.74 -28.40
C LEU A 8 -37.75 -24.75 -26.89
N LEU A 9 -37.03 -25.63 -26.20
CA LEU A 9 -36.98 -25.69 -24.74
C LEU A 9 -35.96 -24.63 -24.27
N ALA A 10 -36.42 -23.46 -23.83
CA ALA A 10 -35.58 -22.45 -23.20
C ALA A 10 -35.19 -22.95 -21.79
N LEU A 11 -33.95 -23.39 -21.64
CA LEU A 11 -33.35 -23.65 -20.32
C LEU A 11 -33.15 -22.29 -19.63
N LEU A 12 -34.02 -21.93 -18.71
CA LEU A 12 -33.79 -20.89 -17.72
C LEU A 12 -32.75 -21.41 -16.73
N ILE A 13 -31.48 -21.08 -16.96
CA ILE A 13 -30.43 -21.24 -15.94
C ILE A 13 -30.73 -20.17 -14.88
N GLY A 14 -31.43 -20.58 -13.83
CA GLY A 14 -31.58 -19.77 -12.63
C GLY A 14 -30.22 -19.61 -12.00
N ILE A 15 -29.60 -18.43 -12.16
CA ILE A 15 -28.45 -18.03 -11.35
C ILE A 15 -28.99 -17.97 -9.92
N PRO A 16 -28.46 -18.74 -8.95
CA PRO A 16 -28.86 -18.58 -7.58
C PRO A 16 -28.47 -17.15 -7.16
N VAL A 17 -29.46 -16.30 -7.02
CA VAL A 17 -29.30 -15.07 -6.26
C VAL A 17 -29.11 -15.55 -4.82
N ILE A 18 -27.87 -15.64 -4.37
CA ILE A 18 -27.57 -15.80 -2.95
C ILE A 18 -28.08 -14.51 -2.32
N ALA A 19 -29.29 -14.56 -1.78
CA ALA A 19 -29.83 -13.47 -0.99
C ALA A 19 -28.86 -13.27 0.17
N GLN A 20 -28.32 -12.05 0.32
CA GLN A 20 -27.56 -11.71 1.50
C GLN A 20 -28.50 -11.81 2.68
N GLU A 21 -28.22 -12.74 3.61
CA GLU A 21 -29.06 -12.92 4.79
C GLU A 21 -29.00 -11.65 5.66
N ASP A 22 -30.14 -11.26 6.18
CA ASP A 22 -30.25 -10.12 7.10
C ASP A 22 -29.76 -10.53 8.48
N HIS A 23 -28.54 -10.17 8.81
CA HIS A 23 -27.92 -10.46 10.11
C HIS A 23 -28.64 -9.81 11.29
N SER A 24 -29.55 -8.85 11.04
CA SER A 24 -30.26 -8.17 12.11
C SER A 24 -31.15 -9.10 12.94
N GLU A 25 -31.59 -10.23 12.34
CA GLU A 25 -32.43 -11.24 13.00
C GLU A 25 -31.62 -12.20 13.88
N PHE A 26 -30.31 -12.34 13.63
CA PHE A 26 -29.47 -13.34 14.32
C PHE A 26 -28.53 -12.70 15.36
N ILE A 27 -28.28 -11.38 15.27
CA ILE A 27 -27.37 -10.69 16.17
C ILE A 27 -28.12 -10.11 17.35
N GLU A 28 -27.82 -10.62 18.54
CA GLU A 28 -28.35 -10.13 19.80
C GLU A 28 -27.20 -9.48 20.62
N GLY A 29 -27.49 -8.39 21.29
CA GLY A 29 -26.55 -7.67 22.16
C GLY A 29 -27.15 -7.44 23.56
N PRO A 30 -26.49 -6.72 24.45
CA PRO A 30 -25.26 -5.96 24.21
C PRO A 30 -24.00 -6.83 24.18
N PHE A 31 -22.93 -6.35 23.51
CA PHE A 31 -21.59 -6.93 23.54
C PHE A 31 -20.74 -6.20 24.58
N ALA A 32 -20.05 -6.92 25.48
CA ALA A 32 -19.14 -6.36 26.44
C ALA A 32 -17.76 -6.03 25.82
N SER A 33 -17.42 -6.70 24.72
CA SER A 33 -16.17 -6.49 24.01
C SER A 33 -16.33 -6.72 22.50
N PRO A 34 -15.43 -6.21 21.66
CA PRO A 34 -15.45 -6.51 20.23
C PRO A 34 -15.11 -7.98 19.92
N GLN A 35 -14.39 -8.67 20.83
CA GLN A 35 -14.13 -10.10 20.70
C GLN A 35 -15.40 -10.93 20.78
N GLU A 36 -16.38 -10.56 21.60
CA GLU A 36 -17.69 -11.23 21.65
C GLU A 36 -18.46 -11.14 20.33
N VAL A 37 -18.27 -10.04 19.57
CA VAL A 37 -18.85 -9.94 18.23
C VAL A 37 -18.25 -11.02 17.32
N THR A 38 -16.94 -11.18 17.33
CA THR A 38 -16.25 -12.17 16.52
C THR A 38 -16.64 -13.59 16.93
N GLU A 39 -16.67 -13.87 18.24
CA GLU A 39 -17.15 -15.14 18.76
C GLU A 39 -18.57 -15.46 18.24
N THR A 40 -19.46 -14.48 18.23
CA THR A 40 -20.83 -14.63 17.69
C THR A 40 -20.80 -14.92 16.19
N CYS A 41 -19.97 -14.26 15.42
CA CYS A 41 -19.82 -14.51 13.97
C CYS A 41 -19.38 -15.97 13.70
N LEU A 42 -18.41 -16.44 14.47
CA LEU A 42 -17.83 -17.78 14.30
C LEU A 42 -18.78 -18.93 14.66
N LEU A 43 -19.89 -18.67 15.35
CA LEU A 43 -20.92 -19.68 15.58
C LEU A 43 -21.57 -20.19 14.29
N CYS A 44 -21.62 -19.36 13.25
CA CYS A 44 -22.22 -19.69 11.95
C CYS A 44 -21.18 -19.74 10.82
N HIS A 45 -20.09 -18.96 10.91
CA HIS A 45 -19.02 -18.88 9.91
C HIS A 45 -17.84 -19.78 10.28
N ASP A 46 -18.08 -21.10 10.39
CA ASP A 46 -17.03 -22.08 10.73
C ASP A 46 -15.89 -22.08 9.70
N GLY A 47 -14.66 -22.06 10.18
CA GLY A 47 -13.45 -22.13 9.38
C GLY A 47 -12.94 -20.81 8.83
N VAL A 48 -13.74 -19.75 8.85
CA VAL A 48 -13.35 -18.42 8.36
C VAL A 48 -12.19 -17.83 9.15
N ASP A 49 -12.12 -18.12 10.44
CA ASP A 49 -10.99 -17.77 11.29
C ASP A 49 -9.66 -18.31 10.76
N ARG A 50 -9.61 -19.59 10.40
CA ARG A 50 -8.42 -20.25 9.85
C ARG A 50 -7.99 -19.63 8.53
N ASP A 51 -8.93 -19.27 7.67
CA ASP A 51 -8.66 -18.61 6.41
C ASP A 51 -8.04 -17.22 6.62
N ILE A 52 -8.63 -16.42 7.53
CA ILE A 52 -8.17 -15.07 7.84
C ILE A 52 -6.78 -15.10 8.48
N MET A 53 -6.53 -16.00 9.43
CA MET A 53 -5.27 -16.12 10.15
C MET A 53 -4.07 -16.45 9.23
N GLN A 54 -4.33 -16.99 8.03
CA GLN A 54 -3.30 -17.21 7.01
C GLN A 54 -3.05 -16.00 6.11
N THR A 55 -3.87 -14.93 6.21
CA THR A 55 -3.75 -13.76 5.35
C THR A 55 -2.63 -12.82 5.78
N ARG A 56 -2.15 -12.03 4.81
CA ARG A 56 -1.21 -10.93 5.09
C ARG A 56 -1.83 -9.80 5.91
N HIS A 57 -3.13 -9.64 5.89
CA HIS A 57 -3.84 -8.69 6.73
C HIS A 57 -3.77 -9.06 8.21
N TRP A 58 -3.69 -10.36 8.51
CA TRP A 58 -3.50 -10.87 9.86
C TRP A 58 -2.04 -10.89 10.26
N ASN A 59 -1.20 -11.63 9.53
CA ASN A 59 0.19 -11.86 9.92
C ASN A 59 1.10 -10.64 9.71
N TRP A 60 0.74 -9.74 8.79
CA TRP A 60 1.61 -8.66 8.31
C TRP A 60 2.98 -9.13 7.83
N LEU A 61 3.11 -10.38 7.54
CA LEU A 61 4.21 -11.05 6.85
C LEU A 61 3.67 -11.68 5.57
N GLY A 62 4.51 -11.97 4.60
CA GLY A 62 3.95 -12.59 3.42
C GLY A 62 4.87 -12.83 2.25
N ASN A 63 6.08 -12.30 2.28
CA ASN A 63 7.08 -12.61 1.27
C ASN A 63 8.29 -13.28 1.90
N GLU A 64 8.75 -14.37 1.27
CA GLU A 64 10.06 -14.89 1.58
C GLU A 64 11.11 -13.91 1.03
N PHE A 65 12.07 -13.59 1.84
CA PHE A 65 13.21 -12.76 1.52
C PHE A 65 14.48 -13.54 1.85
N VAL A 66 15.49 -13.43 1.01
CA VAL A 66 16.82 -14.00 1.26
C VAL A 66 17.77 -12.85 1.48
N ASN A 67 18.32 -12.74 2.70
CA ASN A 67 19.26 -11.68 3.04
C ASN A 67 20.64 -11.87 2.37
N SER A 68 21.54 -10.91 2.57
CA SER A 68 22.91 -10.97 2.01
C SER A 68 23.75 -12.16 2.51
N GLU A 69 23.35 -12.78 3.61
CA GLU A 69 24.01 -13.94 4.23
C GLU A 69 23.41 -15.27 3.74
N GLY A 70 22.38 -15.20 2.88
CA GLY A 70 21.69 -16.35 2.31
C GLY A 70 20.59 -16.93 3.24
N GLU A 71 20.24 -16.25 4.31
CA GLU A 71 19.20 -16.67 5.23
C GLU A 71 17.84 -16.31 4.69
N LYS A 72 16.89 -17.25 4.82
CA LYS A 72 15.49 -17.04 4.43
C LYS A 72 14.68 -16.52 5.61
N MET A 73 13.94 -15.46 5.39
CA MET A 73 13.01 -14.90 6.37
C MET A 73 11.73 -14.44 5.71
N MET A 74 10.64 -14.43 6.47
CA MET A 74 9.40 -13.81 6.02
C MET A 74 9.44 -12.32 6.33
N VAL A 75 9.12 -11.49 5.36
CA VAL A 75 9.13 -10.03 5.52
C VAL A 75 7.76 -9.40 5.24
N GLY A 76 7.50 -8.29 5.89
CA GLY A 76 6.29 -7.52 5.74
C GLY A 76 6.25 -6.33 6.68
N LYS A 77 5.07 -5.76 6.86
CA LYS A 77 4.90 -4.58 7.72
C LYS A 77 5.30 -4.83 9.19
N GLN A 78 5.31 -6.08 9.61
CA GLN A 78 5.67 -6.46 10.97
C GLN A 78 7.14 -6.18 11.29
N ASN A 79 8.05 -6.42 10.35
CA ASN A 79 9.50 -6.36 10.57
C ASN A 79 10.27 -5.42 9.62
N LEU A 80 9.63 -4.85 8.60
CA LEU A 80 10.25 -3.85 7.75
C LEU A 80 10.00 -2.43 8.26
N ILE A 81 10.88 -1.51 7.87
CA ILE A 81 10.67 -0.08 8.13
C ILE A 81 9.43 0.39 7.37
N ASN A 82 8.49 0.95 8.11
CA ASN A 82 7.23 1.42 7.56
C ASN A 82 7.30 2.91 7.21
N ASN A 83 7.46 3.22 5.93
CA ASN A 83 7.24 4.56 5.39
C ASN A 83 8.00 5.68 6.10
N TYR A 84 9.33 5.64 6.08
CA TYR A 84 10.20 6.66 6.64
C TYR A 84 10.09 6.89 8.13
N CYS A 85 9.36 6.09 8.86
CA CYS A 85 9.22 6.38 10.24
C CYS A 85 9.98 5.40 11.12
N ILE A 86 9.62 4.13 11.07
CA ILE A 86 9.71 3.39 12.30
C ILE A 86 9.57 1.92 12.04
N SER A 87 10.19 1.17 12.90
CA SER A 87 9.77 -0.19 13.12
C SER A 87 8.46 -0.22 13.91
N LEU A 88 7.70 -1.27 13.70
CA LEU A 88 6.50 -1.54 14.46
C LEU A 88 6.81 -1.70 15.95
N ASN A 89 7.88 -2.44 16.26
CA ASN A 89 8.20 -2.96 17.60
C ASN A 89 8.31 -1.90 18.72
N SER A 90 8.74 -0.70 18.41
CA SER A 90 8.78 0.40 19.40
C SER A 90 7.50 1.28 19.40
N ASN A 91 6.52 1.02 18.51
CA ASN A 91 5.38 1.92 18.27
C ASN A 91 4.03 1.19 18.07
N TRP A 92 3.87 0.01 18.64
CA TRP A 92 2.76 -0.93 18.41
C TRP A 92 1.38 -0.27 18.35
N SER A 93 0.88 0.25 19.44
CA SER A 93 -0.51 0.71 19.53
C SER A 93 -0.89 1.73 18.45
N ARG A 94 0.07 2.51 17.98
CA ARG A 94 -0.12 3.47 16.89
C ARG A 94 -0.05 2.80 15.51
N CYS A 95 0.95 1.95 15.31
CA CYS A 95 1.19 1.30 14.02
C CYS A 95 0.17 0.19 13.76
N THR A 96 -0.22 -0.54 14.80
CA THR A 96 -1.17 -1.66 14.71
C THR A 96 -2.64 -1.24 14.68
N SER A 97 -2.94 0.06 14.75
CA SER A 97 -4.33 0.54 14.64
C SER A 97 -5.05 0.12 13.35
N CYS A 98 -4.30 -0.14 12.26
CA CYS A 98 -4.83 -0.66 11.00
C CYS A 98 -4.82 -2.19 10.90
N HIS A 99 -4.37 -2.91 11.93
CA HIS A 99 -4.43 -4.36 11.95
C HIS A 99 -5.87 -4.87 11.98
N ILE A 100 -6.15 -5.97 11.30
CA ILE A 100 -7.47 -6.60 11.31
C ILE A 100 -7.71 -7.44 12.56
N GLY A 101 -7.07 -7.08 13.67
CA GLY A 101 -7.20 -7.72 14.98
C GLY A 101 -7.31 -6.69 16.09
N PHE A 102 -7.80 -7.15 17.23
CA PHE A 102 -8.04 -6.35 18.42
C PHE A 102 -6.92 -6.50 19.45
N GLY A 103 -6.32 -5.39 19.87
CA GLY A 103 -5.44 -5.38 21.05
C GLY A 103 -3.97 -5.69 20.80
N TRP A 104 -3.47 -5.58 19.57
CA TRP A 104 -2.03 -5.75 19.31
C TRP A 104 -1.23 -4.54 19.78
N LYS A 105 -0.99 -4.47 21.07
CA LYS A 105 -0.33 -3.35 21.77
C LYS A 105 1.16 -3.59 22.08
N ASP A 106 1.63 -4.82 21.99
CA ASP A 106 2.99 -5.26 22.26
C ASP A 106 3.26 -6.66 21.66
N ASP A 107 4.40 -7.26 21.98
CA ASP A 107 4.86 -8.57 21.50
C ASP A 107 4.10 -9.77 22.13
N THR A 108 3.23 -9.51 23.09
CA THR A 108 2.39 -10.55 23.74
C THR A 108 1.06 -10.78 23.02
N PHE A 109 0.86 -10.14 21.85
CA PHE A 109 -0.36 -10.34 21.08
C PHE A 109 -0.49 -11.79 20.62
N ASP A 110 -1.64 -12.38 20.94
CA ASP A 110 -1.94 -13.76 20.61
C ASP A 110 -2.54 -13.87 19.20
N PHE A 111 -1.70 -14.27 18.24
CA PHE A 111 -2.09 -14.51 16.85
C PHE A 111 -2.89 -15.81 16.66
N GLU A 112 -2.90 -16.72 17.65
CA GLU A 112 -3.63 -17.98 17.60
C GLU A 112 -5.05 -17.86 18.16
N ASN A 113 -5.41 -16.71 18.74
CA ASN A 113 -6.75 -16.48 19.27
C ASN A 113 -7.68 -15.91 18.19
N PRO A 114 -8.64 -16.72 17.65
CA PRO A 114 -9.54 -16.29 16.58
C PRO A 114 -10.48 -15.16 17.01
N ASN A 115 -10.81 -15.04 18.30
CA ASN A 115 -11.67 -13.96 18.78
C ASN A 115 -11.03 -12.58 18.66
N ASN A 116 -9.71 -12.51 18.46
CA ASN A 116 -9.02 -11.24 18.18
C ASN A 116 -9.23 -10.74 16.75
N ILE A 117 -9.82 -11.51 15.85
CA ILE A 117 -10.09 -11.08 14.46
C ILE A 117 -11.18 -10.00 14.43
N ASP A 118 -10.97 -8.94 13.67
CA ASP A 118 -11.92 -7.87 13.45
C ASP A 118 -12.67 -8.05 12.13
N CYS A 119 -13.80 -8.77 12.18
CA CYS A 119 -14.67 -8.98 11.04
C CYS A 119 -15.31 -7.66 10.57
N LEU A 120 -15.63 -6.77 11.52
CA LEU A 120 -16.41 -5.55 11.26
C LEU A 120 -15.67 -4.54 10.39
N ILE A 121 -14.32 -4.44 10.49
CA ILE A 121 -13.55 -3.46 9.69
C ILE A 121 -13.72 -3.66 8.18
N CYS A 122 -13.94 -4.92 7.75
CA CYS A 122 -14.15 -5.25 6.35
C CYS A 122 -15.63 -5.31 5.99
N HIS A 123 -16.49 -5.73 6.91
CA HIS A 123 -17.89 -6.10 6.62
C HIS A 123 -18.93 -5.05 7.05
N ASP A 124 -18.51 -3.96 7.75
CA ASP A 124 -19.45 -2.89 8.12
C ASP A 124 -20.15 -2.25 6.91
N ARG A 125 -21.47 -2.19 6.96
CA ARG A 125 -22.33 -1.50 6.00
C ARG A 125 -23.06 -0.30 6.61
N SER A 126 -22.98 -0.12 7.93
CA SER A 126 -23.56 1.03 8.61
C SER A 126 -22.81 2.34 8.30
N GLY A 127 -21.55 2.22 7.88
CA GLY A 127 -20.62 3.33 7.67
C GLY A 127 -20.22 4.05 8.97
N SER A 128 -20.48 3.44 10.13
CA SER A 128 -20.19 4.02 11.44
C SER A 128 -19.01 3.34 12.17
N TYR A 129 -18.54 2.20 11.66
CA TYR A 129 -17.37 1.53 12.22
C TYR A 129 -16.08 2.34 11.98
N LYS A 130 -15.31 2.52 13.00
CA LYS A 130 -13.98 3.15 12.96
C LYS A 130 -13.11 2.63 14.09
N LYS A 131 -11.80 2.56 13.84
CA LYS A 131 -10.82 2.19 14.86
C LYS A 131 -10.24 3.41 15.57
N SER A 132 -9.85 3.23 16.84
CA SER A 132 -9.09 4.23 17.57
C SER A 132 -7.70 4.40 16.96
N PRO A 133 -7.24 5.63 16.65
CA PRO A 133 -5.95 5.86 15.98
C PRO A 133 -4.71 5.37 16.74
N THR A 134 -4.84 5.13 18.04
CA THR A 134 -3.78 4.64 18.93
C THR A 134 -4.25 3.47 19.80
N GLY A 135 -5.30 2.80 19.34
CA GLY A 135 -5.99 1.76 20.09
C GLY A 135 -5.53 0.34 19.79
N ALA A 136 -4.38 0.14 19.16
CA ALA A 136 -3.87 -1.20 18.86
C ALA A 136 -4.90 -2.09 18.10
N GLY A 137 -5.65 -1.51 17.16
CA GLY A 137 -6.67 -2.21 16.41
C GLY A 137 -8.07 -2.23 17.05
N MET A 138 -8.22 -1.73 18.27
CA MET A 138 -9.52 -1.64 18.95
C MET A 138 -10.45 -0.62 18.25
N PRO A 139 -11.77 -0.89 18.20
CA PRO A 139 -12.74 0.10 17.74
C PRO A 139 -12.73 1.34 18.64
N ASP A 140 -13.16 2.46 18.07
CA ASP A 140 -13.39 3.69 18.82
C ASP A 140 -14.53 3.46 19.85
N PRO A 141 -14.41 3.91 21.09
CA PRO A 141 -15.43 3.69 22.12
C PRO A 141 -16.83 4.23 21.78
N SER A 142 -16.94 5.12 20.80
CA SER A 142 -18.23 5.64 20.32
C SER A 142 -18.94 4.71 19.32
N VAL A 143 -18.34 3.61 18.91
CA VAL A 143 -18.92 2.64 17.98
C VAL A 143 -19.98 1.82 18.69
N ASP A 144 -21.19 1.82 18.14
CA ASP A 144 -22.26 0.89 18.53
C ASP A 144 -22.03 -0.47 17.85
N LEU A 145 -21.42 -1.40 18.58
CA LEU A 145 -21.07 -2.73 18.05
C LEU A 145 -22.29 -3.53 17.60
N VAL A 146 -23.43 -3.41 18.29
CA VAL A 146 -24.67 -4.11 17.92
C VAL A 146 -25.20 -3.59 16.59
N LYS A 147 -25.27 -2.29 16.44
CA LYS A 147 -25.70 -1.64 15.18
C LYS A 147 -24.82 -2.04 14.02
N VAL A 148 -23.49 -2.02 14.21
CA VAL A 148 -22.54 -2.39 13.18
C VAL A 148 -22.65 -3.88 12.83
N ALA A 149 -22.66 -4.75 13.83
CA ALA A 149 -22.78 -6.21 13.61
C ALA A 149 -24.06 -6.59 12.88
N LYS A 150 -25.19 -5.93 13.17
CA LYS A 150 -26.47 -6.12 12.45
C LYS A 150 -26.44 -5.67 10.99
N SER A 151 -25.50 -4.78 10.64
CA SER A 151 -25.41 -4.19 9.29
C SER A 151 -24.39 -4.85 8.38
N VAL A 152 -23.73 -5.93 8.81
CA VAL A 152 -22.64 -6.53 8.02
C VAL A 152 -23.07 -7.04 6.65
N GLY A 153 -22.14 -7.05 5.72
CA GLY A 153 -22.39 -7.50 4.36
C GLY A 153 -21.12 -7.52 3.51
N LYS A 154 -21.26 -7.53 2.19
CA LYS A 154 -20.13 -7.49 1.26
C LYS A 154 -19.27 -6.26 1.51
N THR A 155 -17.97 -6.40 1.35
CA THR A 155 -17.00 -5.30 1.45
C THR A 155 -17.30 -4.16 0.47
N THR A 156 -16.89 -2.96 0.83
CA THR A 156 -17.05 -1.75 0.01
C THR A 156 -15.70 -1.05 -0.16
N ASN A 157 -15.63 -0.05 -1.04
CA ASN A 157 -14.44 0.80 -1.13
C ASN A 157 -14.06 1.41 0.22
N ARG A 158 -15.03 1.76 1.05
CA ARG A 158 -14.80 2.31 2.38
C ARG A 158 -14.09 1.32 3.31
N SER A 159 -14.46 0.03 3.26
CA SER A 159 -13.80 -1.02 4.06
C SER A 159 -12.28 -1.06 3.85
N CYS A 160 -11.82 -0.80 2.63
CA CYS A 160 -10.40 -0.76 2.29
C CYS A 160 -9.75 0.59 2.59
N ALA A 161 -10.52 1.68 2.34
CA ALA A 161 -10.04 3.05 2.34
C ALA A 161 -9.47 3.51 3.69
N ASP A 162 -10.11 3.14 4.78
CA ASP A 162 -9.74 3.60 6.13
C ASP A 162 -8.28 3.25 6.47
N CYS A 163 -7.80 2.10 6.00
CA CYS A 163 -6.42 1.67 6.20
C CYS A 163 -5.50 2.06 5.02
N HIS A 164 -5.94 1.80 3.78
CA HIS A 164 -5.07 1.96 2.60
C HIS A 164 -4.87 3.41 2.17
N PHE A 165 -5.85 4.29 2.32
CA PHE A 165 -5.68 5.71 1.98
C PHE A 165 -4.93 6.48 3.07
N ASN A 166 -5.15 6.13 4.34
CA ASN A 166 -4.64 6.88 5.50
C ASN A 166 -3.42 6.24 6.18
N GLY A 167 -3.03 5.03 5.78
CA GLY A 167 -1.91 4.32 6.38
C GLY A 167 -0.60 5.12 6.28
N GLY A 168 0.10 5.32 7.41
CA GLY A 168 1.42 5.95 7.45
C GLY A 168 1.42 7.47 7.51
N GLY A 169 0.37 8.09 8.01
CA GLY A 169 0.37 9.53 8.32
C GLY A 169 -0.71 10.36 7.65
N GLY A 170 -1.63 9.74 6.94
CA GLY A 170 -2.77 10.42 6.32
C GLY A 170 -2.84 10.24 4.79
N SER A 171 -3.92 10.78 4.20
CA SER A 171 -4.17 10.70 2.76
C SER A 171 -3.03 11.34 1.95
N GLY A 172 -2.56 10.63 0.94
CA GLY A 172 -1.49 11.10 0.04
C GLY A 172 -0.07 11.02 0.62
N VAL A 173 0.13 10.60 1.88
CA VAL A 173 1.49 10.48 2.44
C VAL A 173 2.25 9.33 1.79
N LYS A 174 1.71 8.13 1.83
CA LYS A 174 2.33 6.95 1.19
C LYS A 174 2.09 6.93 -0.31
N HIS A 175 0.86 6.57 -0.66
CA HIS A 175 0.47 6.40 -2.05
C HIS A 175 0.17 7.74 -2.69
N GLY A 176 0.60 7.91 -3.94
CA GLY A 176 0.26 9.07 -4.72
C GLY A 176 -0.95 8.84 -5.63
N ASP A 177 -1.30 7.59 -5.84
CA ASP A 177 -2.35 7.11 -6.71
C ASP A 177 -3.54 6.48 -5.95
N LEU A 178 -3.41 6.38 -4.61
CA LEU A 178 -4.41 5.79 -3.74
C LEU A 178 -4.66 6.73 -2.54
N THR A 179 -5.61 7.63 -2.70
CA THR A 179 -5.98 8.69 -1.74
C THR A 179 -7.48 8.71 -1.50
N ALA A 180 -7.97 9.56 -0.60
CA ALA A 180 -9.39 9.67 -0.31
C ALA A 180 -10.25 10.03 -1.55
N SER A 181 -9.67 10.67 -2.57
CA SER A 181 -10.35 10.92 -3.85
C SER A 181 -10.73 9.64 -4.61
N MET A 182 -10.09 8.51 -4.30
CA MET A 182 -10.41 7.22 -4.89
C MET A 182 -11.60 6.50 -4.25
N LEU A 183 -12.20 7.06 -3.19
CA LEU A 183 -13.42 6.49 -2.61
C LEU A 183 -14.60 6.55 -3.57
N ASN A 184 -14.75 7.68 -4.26
CA ASN A 184 -15.76 7.92 -5.30
C ASN A 184 -15.12 8.72 -6.44
N PRO A 185 -14.23 8.13 -7.22
CA PRO A 185 -13.47 8.86 -8.22
C PRO A 185 -14.34 9.30 -9.40
N SER A 186 -13.99 10.43 -10.01
CA SER A 186 -14.56 10.84 -11.28
C SER A 186 -14.05 9.91 -12.41
N PRO A 187 -14.79 9.80 -13.55
CA PRO A 187 -14.29 9.08 -14.73
C PRO A 187 -12.97 9.61 -15.30
N ALA A 188 -12.60 10.84 -14.97
CA ALA A 188 -11.34 11.45 -15.37
C ALA A 188 -10.20 11.06 -14.45
N LEU A 189 -10.49 10.80 -13.15
CA LEU A 189 -9.51 10.38 -12.18
C LEU A 189 -9.18 8.89 -12.35
N ASP A 190 -10.21 8.03 -12.36
CA ASP A 190 -10.04 6.61 -12.64
C ASP A 190 -11.17 6.11 -13.54
N PHE A 191 -10.81 5.51 -14.66
CA PHE A 191 -11.81 5.08 -15.65
C PHE A 191 -12.60 3.87 -15.18
N HIS A 192 -11.96 2.90 -14.53
CA HIS A 192 -12.63 1.67 -14.10
C HIS A 192 -13.60 1.94 -12.96
N MET A 193 -13.13 2.59 -11.92
CA MET A 193 -13.98 2.90 -10.76
C MET A 193 -14.99 4.01 -11.07
N GLY A 194 -14.53 5.10 -11.68
CA GLY A 194 -15.37 6.28 -11.90
C GLY A 194 -16.35 6.18 -13.07
N LYS A 195 -16.02 5.40 -14.12
CA LYS A 195 -16.89 5.25 -15.30
C LYS A 195 -17.64 3.93 -15.32
N LEU A 196 -16.99 2.82 -14.92
CA LEU A 196 -17.58 1.49 -14.99
C LEU A 196 -18.17 1.06 -13.64
N GLY A 197 -17.91 1.80 -12.56
CA GLY A 197 -18.44 1.53 -11.24
C GLY A 197 -17.72 0.39 -10.51
N PHE A 198 -16.48 0.07 -10.91
CA PHE A 198 -15.69 -0.96 -10.23
C PHE A 198 -15.39 -0.56 -8.80
N THR A 199 -15.33 -1.54 -7.94
CA THR A 199 -14.90 -1.43 -6.54
C THR A 199 -13.49 -1.98 -6.37
N CYS A 200 -12.90 -1.80 -5.19
CA CYS A 200 -11.60 -2.38 -4.88
C CYS A 200 -11.59 -3.91 -5.09
N SER A 201 -12.65 -4.59 -4.67
CA SER A 201 -12.77 -6.05 -4.76
C SER A 201 -13.05 -6.59 -6.17
N ASP A 202 -13.39 -5.74 -7.15
CA ASP A 202 -13.48 -6.19 -8.55
C ASP A 202 -12.11 -6.46 -9.16
N CYS A 203 -11.07 -5.81 -8.63
CA CYS A 203 -9.67 -6.03 -9.01
C CYS A 203 -8.94 -6.87 -7.95
N HIS A 204 -9.10 -6.53 -6.69
CA HIS A 204 -8.54 -7.27 -5.56
C HIS A 204 -9.52 -8.33 -5.08
N ALA A 205 -9.90 -9.23 -5.99
CA ALA A 205 -10.80 -10.33 -5.67
C ALA A 205 -10.23 -11.20 -4.55
N GLY A 206 -11.09 -11.70 -3.70
CA GLY A 206 -10.74 -12.60 -2.61
C GLY A 206 -11.47 -13.92 -2.71
N GLU A 207 -10.76 -15.01 -2.52
CA GLU A 207 -11.31 -16.34 -2.33
C GLU A 207 -10.83 -16.84 -0.97
N ASN A 208 -11.75 -17.34 -0.14
CA ASN A 208 -11.45 -17.77 1.23
C ASN A 208 -10.61 -16.70 1.99
N HIS A 209 -11.02 -15.44 1.92
CA HIS A 209 -10.34 -14.27 2.50
C HIS A 209 -8.91 -14.01 1.97
N GLN A 210 -8.38 -14.82 1.04
CA GLN A 210 -7.11 -14.55 0.38
C GLN A 210 -7.32 -13.52 -0.73
N ILE A 211 -7.09 -12.25 -0.42
CA ILE A 211 -7.28 -11.13 -1.35
C ILE A 211 -6.09 -11.05 -2.30
N LEU A 212 -6.38 -10.93 -3.62
CA LEU A 212 -5.35 -10.71 -4.62
C LEU A 212 -4.59 -9.41 -4.33
N GLY A 213 -3.30 -9.53 -4.26
CA GLY A 213 -2.36 -8.46 -3.97
C GLY A 213 -1.16 -9.00 -3.24
N ALA A 214 0.00 -8.68 -3.74
CA ALA A 214 1.25 -9.10 -3.14
C ALA A 214 2.17 -7.89 -2.99
N GLY A 215 2.86 -7.79 -1.87
CA GLY A 215 3.75 -6.68 -1.63
C GLY A 215 4.95 -7.07 -0.78
N HIS A 216 6.12 -6.59 -1.16
CA HIS A 216 7.31 -6.59 -0.34
C HIS A 216 7.43 -5.20 0.28
N GLY A 217 6.99 -5.08 1.53
CA GLY A 217 6.85 -3.77 2.16
C GLY A 217 5.86 -2.87 1.41
N SER A 218 6.40 -1.90 0.66
CA SER A 218 5.62 -0.94 -0.12
C SER A 218 5.60 -1.23 -1.62
N LEU A 219 6.33 -2.21 -2.10
CA LEU A 219 6.39 -2.57 -3.51
C LEU A 219 5.46 -3.74 -3.81
N ALA A 220 4.75 -3.67 -4.94
CA ALA A 220 4.09 -4.83 -5.49
C ALA A 220 5.15 -5.87 -5.90
N ALA A 221 5.13 -7.03 -5.28
CA ALA A 221 6.10 -8.08 -5.49
C ALA A 221 5.50 -9.44 -5.17
N GLY A 222 6.00 -10.50 -5.81
CA GLY A 222 5.48 -11.85 -5.68
C GLY A 222 4.51 -12.22 -6.80
N THR A 223 3.81 -13.33 -6.66
CA THR A 223 2.98 -13.94 -7.72
C THR A 223 1.47 -13.72 -7.54
N ASN A 224 1.02 -13.34 -6.35
CA ASN A 224 -0.40 -13.19 -6.06
C ASN A 224 -0.87 -11.75 -6.29
N HIS A 225 -0.92 -11.30 -7.54
CA HIS A 225 -1.47 -10.01 -7.89
C HIS A 225 -2.22 -10.08 -9.22
N MET A 226 -3.19 -9.19 -9.38
CA MET A 226 -3.95 -9.03 -10.59
C MET A 226 -3.12 -8.33 -11.67
N SER A 227 -3.30 -8.77 -12.90
CA SER A 227 -2.75 -8.14 -14.10
C SER A 227 -3.85 -7.46 -14.93
N CYS A 228 -3.52 -6.36 -15.58
CA CYS A 228 -4.41 -5.74 -16.58
C CYS A 228 -4.79 -6.74 -17.69
N LEU A 229 -3.90 -7.68 -18.01
CA LEU A 229 -4.11 -8.69 -19.04
C LEU A 229 -5.17 -9.73 -18.68
N ASP A 230 -5.52 -9.90 -17.41
CA ASP A 230 -6.56 -10.84 -16.97
C ASP A 230 -7.94 -10.46 -17.53
N CYS A 231 -8.16 -9.16 -17.79
CA CYS A 231 -9.38 -8.64 -18.40
C CYS A 231 -9.17 -8.15 -19.83
N HIS A 232 -8.00 -7.56 -20.13
CA HIS A 232 -7.73 -6.94 -21.44
C HIS A 232 -7.08 -7.89 -22.46
N GLY A 233 -6.63 -9.07 -22.03
CA GLY A 233 -5.94 -10.05 -22.88
C GLY A 233 -4.55 -9.58 -23.34
N GLU A 234 -3.85 -10.43 -24.08
CA GLU A 234 -2.45 -10.20 -24.47
C GLU A 234 -2.25 -9.14 -25.56
N GLU A 235 -3.24 -8.92 -26.42
CA GLU A 235 -3.19 -7.95 -27.52
C GLU A 235 -4.31 -6.89 -27.39
N PRO A 236 -4.28 -6.03 -26.34
CA PRO A 236 -5.37 -5.09 -26.06
C PRO A 236 -5.49 -3.95 -27.08
N HIS A 237 -4.50 -3.75 -27.94
CA HIS A 237 -4.45 -2.63 -28.87
C HIS A 237 -4.61 -3.08 -30.32
N ARG A 238 -5.26 -2.24 -31.14
CA ARG A 238 -5.42 -2.48 -32.59
C ARG A 238 -4.10 -2.43 -33.37
N LYS A 239 -3.08 -1.74 -32.85
CA LYS A 239 -1.79 -1.56 -33.53
C LYS A 239 -0.77 -2.53 -32.91
N LYS A 240 -0.23 -3.43 -33.73
CA LYS A 240 0.77 -4.40 -33.32
C LYS A 240 1.97 -3.76 -32.59
N VAL A 241 2.49 -2.63 -33.07
CA VAL A 241 3.61 -1.92 -32.44
C VAL A 241 3.33 -1.51 -30.99
N ILE A 242 2.07 -1.27 -30.61
CA ILE A 242 1.71 -0.96 -29.23
C ILE A 242 1.61 -2.24 -28.40
N ASN A 243 1.10 -3.33 -28.97
CA ASN A 243 1.11 -4.64 -28.31
C ASN A 243 2.55 -5.14 -28.07
N ASP A 244 3.46 -4.89 -29.03
CA ASP A 244 4.89 -5.22 -28.87
C ASP A 244 5.53 -4.51 -27.64
N HIS A 245 5.04 -3.31 -27.26
CA HIS A 245 5.49 -2.59 -26.06
C HIS A 245 5.12 -3.30 -24.75
N VAL A 246 4.02 -4.06 -24.72
CA VAL A 246 3.55 -4.77 -23.51
C VAL A 246 4.63 -5.74 -22.95
N ASN A 247 5.54 -6.17 -23.81
CA ASN A 247 6.66 -7.04 -23.40
C ASN A 247 7.76 -6.30 -22.59
N ALA A 248 7.86 -4.98 -22.71
CA ALA A 248 8.93 -4.20 -22.08
C ALA A 248 8.42 -2.99 -21.28
N VAL A 249 7.13 -2.66 -21.40
CA VAL A 249 6.53 -1.48 -20.78
C VAL A 249 5.25 -1.89 -20.07
N ALA A 250 5.14 -1.60 -18.80
CA ALA A 250 3.92 -1.85 -18.03
C ALA A 250 2.77 -0.98 -18.53
N CYS A 251 1.56 -1.49 -18.48
CA CYS A 251 0.36 -0.79 -18.99
C CYS A 251 0.18 0.56 -18.31
N GLU A 252 0.45 0.61 -17.01
CA GLU A 252 0.37 1.80 -16.16
C GLU A 252 1.29 2.91 -16.62
N THR A 253 2.42 2.59 -17.25
CA THR A 253 3.37 3.56 -17.79
C THR A 253 2.73 4.50 -18.80
N CYS A 254 1.83 3.97 -19.63
CA CYS A 254 1.10 4.77 -20.64
C CYS A 254 -0.26 5.23 -20.11
N HIS A 255 -0.96 4.39 -19.34
CA HIS A 255 -2.35 4.64 -18.94
C HIS A 255 -2.48 5.43 -17.62
N ILE A 256 -1.37 5.66 -16.89
CA ILE A 256 -1.33 6.57 -15.73
C ILE A 256 -0.26 7.64 -15.97
N PRO A 257 -0.52 8.62 -16.84
CA PRO A 257 0.48 9.62 -17.23
C PRO A 257 0.99 10.48 -16.07
N THR A 258 0.12 10.76 -15.12
CA THR A 258 0.41 11.47 -13.86
C THR A 258 -0.44 10.90 -12.76
N PHE A 259 0.03 10.99 -11.53
CA PHE A 259 -0.70 10.63 -10.33
C PHE A 259 -0.92 11.84 -9.42
N ALA A 260 -1.57 11.67 -8.26
CA ALA A 260 -1.96 12.77 -7.37
C ALA A 260 -2.74 13.88 -8.09
N ARG A 261 -3.71 13.48 -8.93
CA ARG A 261 -4.39 14.44 -9.82
C ARG A 261 -5.45 15.28 -9.11
N GLU A 262 -6.12 14.74 -8.12
CA GLU A 262 -7.12 15.48 -7.34
C GLU A 262 -6.58 15.92 -5.98
N GLU A 263 -5.95 15.02 -5.23
CA GLU A 263 -5.29 15.34 -3.98
C GLU A 263 -3.76 15.35 -4.14
N PRO A 264 -3.05 16.25 -3.44
CA PRO A 264 -1.60 16.25 -3.47
C PRO A 264 -1.03 15.06 -2.70
N THR A 265 0.18 14.66 -3.10
CA THR A 265 0.94 13.61 -2.41
C THR A 265 2.24 14.17 -1.84
N MET A 266 2.66 13.63 -0.70
CA MET A 266 3.93 14.01 -0.09
C MET A 266 5.09 13.41 -0.88
N THR A 267 6.06 14.24 -1.29
CA THR A 267 7.24 13.83 -2.08
C THR A 267 8.55 14.07 -1.37
N TRP A 268 8.53 14.82 -0.27
CA TRP A 268 9.67 15.09 0.59
C TRP A 268 9.27 15.09 2.06
N TRP A 269 10.15 14.53 2.91
CA TRP A 269 9.99 14.53 4.36
C TRP A 269 11.36 14.67 5.06
N ASP A 270 11.58 15.74 5.80
CA ASP A 270 12.82 16.01 6.50
C ASP A 270 12.66 15.91 8.02
N TRP A 271 13.06 14.78 8.58
CA TRP A 271 13.05 14.57 10.03
C TRP A 271 14.08 15.41 10.77
N SER A 272 15.15 15.87 10.13
CA SER A 272 16.22 16.64 10.77
C SER A 272 15.74 18.00 11.29
N THR A 273 14.62 18.48 10.80
CA THR A 273 14.01 19.75 11.21
C THR A 273 12.92 19.59 12.26
N ALA A 274 12.60 18.36 12.66
CA ALA A 274 11.59 18.10 13.70
C ALA A 274 12.04 18.69 15.05
N GLY A 275 11.06 18.99 15.91
CA GLY A 275 11.29 19.56 17.25
C GLY A 275 11.42 21.08 17.31
N GLN A 276 11.54 21.77 16.18
CA GLN A 276 11.67 23.22 16.15
C GLN A 276 10.34 23.93 16.46
N ASP A 277 10.40 25.02 17.24
CA ASP A 277 9.26 25.89 17.46
C ASP A 277 9.18 26.94 16.35
N LYS A 278 8.56 26.53 15.23
CA LYS A 278 8.30 27.40 14.09
C LYS A 278 6.88 27.22 13.58
N THR A 279 6.30 28.32 13.09
CA THR A 279 5.02 28.28 12.37
C THR A 279 5.30 28.51 10.89
N VAL A 280 4.81 27.57 10.08
CA VAL A 280 4.93 27.65 8.62
C VAL A 280 3.52 27.67 8.03
N PRO A 281 3.22 28.57 7.08
CA PRO A 281 1.95 28.59 6.39
C PRO A 281 1.65 27.25 5.71
N LEU A 282 0.37 26.99 5.46
CA LEU A 282 -0.04 25.90 4.59
C LEU A 282 0.41 26.20 3.15
N ASP A 283 0.62 25.15 2.37
CA ASP A 283 0.92 25.29 0.94
C ASP A 283 -0.33 25.71 0.12
N GLU A 284 -0.15 25.83 -1.18
CA GLU A 284 -1.24 26.15 -2.12
C GLU A 284 -2.38 25.11 -2.16
N TYR A 285 -2.15 23.92 -1.63
CA TYR A 285 -3.15 22.84 -1.54
C TYR A 285 -3.79 22.74 -0.15
N GLY A 286 -3.45 23.64 0.76
CA GLY A 286 -3.91 23.60 2.15
C GLY A 286 -3.25 22.51 3.00
N LYS A 287 -2.09 21.99 2.56
CA LYS A 287 -1.33 20.98 3.30
C LYS A 287 -0.26 21.63 4.19
N PRO A 288 0.05 21.04 5.36
CA PRO A 288 1.11 21.53 6.22
C PRO A 288 2.48 21.35 5.55
N LEU A 289 3.29 22.40 5.56
CA LEU A 289 4.69 22.33 5.15
C LEU A 289 5.61 21.95 6.30
N TYR A 290 5.11 21.94 7.52
CA TYR A 290 5.84 21.57 8.73
C TYR A 290 4.90 21.03 9.80
N ASP A 291 5.39 20.05 10.55
CA ASP A 291 4.79 19.56 11.80
C ASP A 291 5.93 19.39 12.83
N LYS A 292 5.82 20.03 14.00
CA LYS A 292 6.86 19.95 15.05
C LYS A 292 7.28 18.50 15.37
N LYS A 293 6.35 17.56 15.33
CA LYS A 293 6.63 16.14 15.60
C LYS A 293 7.36 15.42 14.48
N LYS A 294 7.36 15.97 13.24
CA LYS A 294 7.76 15.25 12.04
C LYS A 294 8.76 15.99 11.14
N GLY A 295 8.87 17.31 11.28
CA GLY A 295 9.75 18.14 10.45
C GLY A 295 9.07 18.74 9.22
N ASP A 296 9.85 19.04 8.19
CA ASP A 296 9.40 19.71 6.97
C ASP A 296 8.89 18.73 5.91
N PHE A 297 7.92 19.19 5.09
CA PHE A 297 7.28 18.44 4.04
C PHE A 297 7.24 19.20 2.72
N LEU A 298 7.14 18.46 1.62
CA LEU A 298 6.74 18.97 0.32
C LEU A 298 5.59 18.13 -0.22
N TRP A 299 4.56 18.78 -0.75
CA TRP A 299 3.41 18.17 -1.38
C TRP A 299 3.30 18.60 -2.83
N GLU A 300 2.96 17.69 -3.71
CA GLU A 300 2.87 17.95 -5.15
C GLU A 300 1.62 17.32 -5.75
N LYS A 301 1.10 17.97 -6.79
CA LYS A 301 -0.02 17.46 -7.62
C LYS A 301 0.42 17.22 -9.05
N ASN A 302 -0.33 16.36 -9.75
CA ASN A 302 -0.08 16.03 -11.15
C ASN A 302 1.36 15.56 -11.40
N VAL A 303 1.86 14.75 -10.48
CA VAL A 303 3.26 14.32 -10.47
C VAL A 303 3.51 13.35 -11.62
N VAL A 304 4.58 13.58 -12.36
CA VAL A 304 5.08 12.63 -13.36
C VAL A 304 5.82 11.51 -12.64
N PRO A 305 5.48 10.23 -12.87
CA PRO A 305 6.18 9.11 -12.26
C PRO A 305 7.67 9.10 -12.62
N VAL A 306 8.49 8.52 -11.75
CA VAL A 306 9.80 8.00 -12.14
C VAL A 306 9.64 6.59 -12.68
N TYR A 307 10.52 6.18 -13.57
CA TYR A 307 10.42 4.90 -14.24
C TYR A 307 11.65 4.04 -13.96
N LYS A 308 11.40 2.78 -13.60
CA LYS A 308 12.44 1.77 -13.39
C LYS A 308 12.01 0.45 -14.03
N TRP A 309 12.98 -0.40 -14.33
CA TRP A 309 12.70 -1.80 -14.60
C TRP A 309 12.15 -2.47 -13.36
N HIS A 310 11.13 -3.31 -13.53
CA HIS A 310 10.54 -4.09 -12.46
C HIS A 310 10.03 -5.43 -12.99
N ASN A 311 10.41 -6.50 -12.32
CA ASN A 311 10.10 -7.89 -12.70
C ASN A 311 9.15 -8.58 -11.70
N GLY A 312 8.47 -7.82 -10.86
CA GLY A 312 7.62 -8.37 -9.80
C GLY A 312 8.39 -8.82 -8.56
N GLN A 313 9.72 -8.59 -8.51
CA GLN A 313 10.52 -8.81 -7.30
C GLN A 313 10.94 -7.48 -6.69
N ALA A 314 11.15 -7.48 -5.38
CA ALA A 314 11.59 -6.32 -4.66
C ALA A 314 12.52 -6.73 -3.52
N ASP A 315 13.39 -5.80 -3.16
CA ASP A 315 14.24 -5.88 -2.00
C ASP A 315 13.99 -4.67 -1.10
N SER A 316 14.31 -4.77 0.18
CA SER A 316 14.13 -3.70 1.16
C SER A 316 15.28 -3.66 2.15
N TYR A 317 15.60 -2.45 2.59
CA TYR A 317 16.52 -2.23 3.68
C TYR A 317 16.03 -2.98 4.94
N GLN A 318 16.94 -3.75 5.53
CA GLN A 318 16.65 -4.49 6.75
C GLN A 318 17.14 -3.71 8.00
N PRO A 319 16.41 -3.76 9.13
CA PRO A 319 16.91 -3.23 10.38
C PRO A 319 18.32 -3.75 10.70
N GLY A 320 19.26 -2.84 10.98
CA GLY A 320 20.68 -3.18 11.25
C GLY A 320 21.56 -3.35 10.00
N GLU A 321 21.00 -3.34 8.79
CA GLU A 321 21.80 -3.35 7.55
C GLU A 321 22.66 -2.09 7.46
N LYS A 322 23.99 -2.28 7.25
CA LYS A 322 24.93 -1.16 7.12
C LYS A 322 24.89 -0.57 5.73
N PHE A 323 25.04 0.74 5.65
CA PHE A 323 25.07 1.48 4.38
C PHE A 323 26.17 2.55 4.33
N ASN A 324 26.44 3.07 3.14
CA ASN A 324 27.31 4.22 2.96
C ASN A 324 26.52 5.54 3.11
N PRO A 325 26.73 6.36 4.16
CA PRO A 325 25.97 7.59 4.39
C PRO A 325 26.23 8.71 3.38
N GLU A 326 27.29 8.59 2.58
CA GLU A 326 27.59 9.51 1.47
C GLU A 326 26.62 9.37 0.29
N GLN A 327 25.82 8.28 0.28
CA GLN A 327 24.86 7.97 -0.76
C GLN A 327 23.43 7.97 -0.19
N ALA A 328 22.46 8.36 -1.01
CA ALA A 328 21.07 8.28 -0.60
C ALA A 328 20.66 6.81 -0.43
N LEU A 329 20.23 6.45 0.78
CA LEU A 329 19.79 5.09 1.11
C LEU A 329 18.47 4.76 0.39
N GLU A 330 18.43 3.67 -0.35
CA GLU A 330 17.17 3.12 -0.88
C GLU A 330 16.52 2.22 0.17
N LEU A 331 15.35 2.63 0.68
CA LEU A 331 14.59 1.84 1.66
C LEU A 331 13.90 0.64 1.03
N ASN A 332 13.64 0.71 -0.27
CA ASN A 332 13.19 -0.41 -1.07
C ASN A 332 13.74 -0.28 -2.48
N ARG A 333 13.92 -1.42 -3.12
CA ARG A 333 14.57 -1.55 -4.43
C ARG A 333 13.68 -2.38 -5.34
N PRO A 334 13.01 -1.78 -6.36
CA PRO A 334 12.35 -2.57 -7.40
C PRO A 334 13.37 -3.45 -8.12
N GLY A 335 13.11 -4.75 -8.18
CA GLY A 335 13.96 -5.71 -8.87
C GLY A 335 13.78 -5.64 -10.39
N GLY A 336 14.81 -6.04 -11.11
CA GLY A 336 14.79 -6.16 -12.56
C GLY A 336 15.75 -5.22 -13.28
N THR A 337 16.08 -5.58 -14.52
CA THR A 337 16.98 -4.83 -15.40
C THR A 337 16.50 -4.91 -16.85
N MET A 338 17.13 -4.14 -17.74
CA MET A 338 16.85 -4.24 -19.17
C MET A 338 17.20 -5.59 -19.80
N PHE A 339 18.03 -6.40 -19.13
CA PHE A 339 18.45 -7.74 -19.60
C PHE A 339 17.56 -8.86 -19.09
N ASP A 340 16.65 -8.56 -18.18
CA ASP A 340 15.69 -9.51 -17.63
C ASP A 340 14.40 -9.45 -18.46
N GLU A 341 14.08 -10.53 -19.17
CA GLU A 341 12.93 -10.61 -20.08
C GLU A 341 11.58 -10.40 -19.36
N SER A 342 11.49 -10.76 -18.09
CA SER A 342 10.30 -10.55 -17.27
C SER A 342 10.11 -9.10 -16.82
N SER A 343 11.17 -8.28 -16.89
CA SER A 343 11.13 -6.88 -16.44
C SER A 343 10.38 -6.00 -17.42
N LYS A 344 9.60 -5.07 -16.87
CA LYS A 344 8.93 -4.00 -17.61
C LYS A 344 9.32 -2.63 -17.05
N ILE A 345 9.35 -1.62 -17.89
CA ILE A 345 9.48 -0.22 -17.45
C ILE A 345 8.17 0.14 -16.73
N THR A 346 8.26 0.36 -15.44
CA THR A 346 7.12 0.52 -14.53
C THR A 346 7.17 1.90 -13.86
N PRO A 347 6.02 2.58 -13.70
CA PRO A 347 5.95 3.88 -13.06
C PRO A 347 5.97 3.76 -11.54
N PHE A 348 6.72 4.66 -10.88
CA PHE A 348 6.78 4.77 -9.43
C PHE A 348 6.64 6.22 -8.97
N LYS A 349 6.00 6.41 -7.83
CA LYS A 349 6.21 7.59 -7.01
C LYS A 349 7.56 7.46 -6.34
N LEU A 350 8.41 8.46 -6.49
CA LEU A 350 9.64 8.60 -5.72
C LEU A 350 9.38 9.52 -4.54
N MET A 351 9.45 8.98 -3.34
CA MET A 351 9.47 9.77 -2.12
C MET A 351 10.90 9.86 -1.59
N ARG A 352 11.31 11.07 -1.22
CA ARG A 352 12.63 11.37 -0.68
C ARG A 352 12.50 11.85 0.75
N SER A 353 13.54 11.60 1.55
CA SER A 353 13.53 11.99 2.95
C SER A 353 14.92 12.18 3.51
N LYS A 354 15.02 12.83 4.66
CA LYS A 354 16.12 12.68 5.60
C LYS A 354 15.66 11.91 6.80
N GLN A 355 16.39 10.83 7.13
CA GLN A 355 16.09 9.94 8.26
C GLN A 355 17.26 9.88 9.23
N ILE A 356 16.94 9.60 10.47
CA ILE A 356 17.91 9.47 11.55
C ILE A 356 18.71 8.17 11.41
N TYR A 357 20.04 8.25 11.60
CA TYR A 357 20.93 7.10 11.57
C TYR A 357 22.03 7.21 12.62
N ASP A 358 22.66 6.08 12.95
CA ASP A 358 23.83 6.00 13.83
C ASP A 358 25.12 6.14 13.01
N PRO A 359 25.87 7.24 13.15
CA PRO A 359 27.04 7.50 12.32
C PRO A 359 28.25 6.60 12.64
N LYS A 360 28.29 5.95 13.80
CA LYS A 360 29.36 5.00 14.14
C LYS A 360 29.06 3.60 13.61
N ASN A 361 27.79 3.21 13.66
CA ASN A 361 27.38 1.90 13.20
C ASN A 361 27.00 1.87 11.70
N ASN A 362 26.73 3.03 11.09
CA ASN A 362 26.31 3.20 9.71
C ASN A 362 25.02 2.42 9.35
N TYR A 363 24.01 2.47 10.24
CA TYR A 363 22.67 1.96 9.98
C TYR A 363 21.59 2.91 10.50
N LEU A 364 20.35 2.72 9.98
CA LEU A 364 19.23 3.56 10.44
C LEU A 364 18.90 3.29 11.89
N ILE A 365 18.60 4.36 12.60
CA ILE A 365 17.99 4.31 13.93
C ILE A 365 16.48 4.07 13.75
N LEU A 366 15.92 3.22 14.60
CA LEU A 366 14.50 2.89 14.68
C LEU A 366 13.89 3.53 15.93
N PRO A 367 13.60 4.84 15.92
CA PRO A 367 13.29 5.56 17.14
C PRO A 367 11.91 5.17 17.69
N LYS A 368 11.76 5.25 19.00
CA LYS A 368 10.44 5.27 19.63
C LYS A 368 9.82 6.65 19.40
N LEU A 369 8.76 6.73 18.62
CA LEU A 369 8.10 8.00 18.32
C LEU A 369 6.87 8.26 19.19
N PHE A 370 6.08 7.21 19.44
CA PHE A 370 4.78 7.29 20.10
C PHE A 370 4.90 6.91 21.61
N GLY A 371 4.03 7.55 22.41
CA GLY A 371 3.93 7.31 23.87
C GLY A 371 4.64 8.38 24.69
N LYS A 372 4.57 8.23 26.03
CA LYS A 372 5.11 9.23 26.98
C LYS A 372 6.63 9.45 26.83
N ASP A 373 7.36 8.39 26.51
CA ASP A 373 8.81 8.38 26.35
C ASP A 373 9.25 8.47 24.88
N GLY A 374 8.28 8.66 23.96
CA GLY A 374 8.54 8.76 22.54
C GLY A 374 8.92 10.18 22.12
N TYR A 375 9.63 10.31 21.00
CA TYR A 375 10.08 11.58 20.45
C TYR A 375 8.96 12.62 20.31
N TRP A 376 7.76 12.21 19.93
CA TRP A 376 6.62 13.12 19.76
C TRP A 376 6.11 13.77 21.06
N THR A 377 6.60 13.31 22.20
CA THR A 377 6.32 13.86 23.52
C THR A 377 7.53 14.56 24.12
N THR A 378 8.71 13.95 24.00
CA THR A 378 9.93 14.43 24.65
C THR A 378 10.75 15.39 23.77
N PHE A 379 10.65 15.26 22.46
CA PHE A 379 11.51 15.91 21.46
C PHE A 379 13.01 15.65 21.67
N ASP A 380 13.34 14.52 22.29
CA ASP A 380 14.70 14.04 22.53
C ASP A 380 15.02 12.86 21.62
N TRP A 381 15.85 13.10 20.61
CA TRP A 381 16.27 12.08 19.67
C TRP A 381 17.15 11.00 20.33
N ASN A 382 18.03 11.37 21.30
CA ASN A 382 18.88 10.40 21.96
C ASN A 382 18.08 9.39 22.77
N GLU A 383 17.13 9.87 23.58
CA GLU A 383 16.30 8.97 24.40
C GLU A 383 15.38 8.13 23.50
N ALA A 384 14.75 8.73 22.49
CA ALA A 384 13.92 8.00 21.56
C ALA A 384 14.70 6.93 20.76
N SER A 385 15.94 7.24 20.38
CA SER A 385 16.84 6.29 19.69
C SER A 385 17.24 5.15 20.61
N LYS A 386 17.69 5.44 21.81
CA LYS A 386 18.10 4.45 22.80
C LYS A 386 16.98 3.42 23.08
N ILE A 387 15.76 3.91 23.32
CA ILE A 387 14.61 3.02 23.59
C ILE A 387 14.27 2.22 22.33
N GLY A 388 14.18 2.87 21.18
CA GLY A 388 13.77 2.23 19.94
C GLY A 388 14.78 1.17 19.47
N MET A 389 16.08 1.45 19.57
CA MET A 389 17.12 0.49 19.19
C MET A 389 17.15 -0.71 20.14
N ALA A 390 17.03 -0.48 21.45
CA ALA A 390 16.99 -1.56 22.42
C ALA A 390 15.81 -2.53 22.20
N VAL A 391 14.62 -2.01 21.87
CA VAL A 391 13.44 -2.86 21.57
C VAL A 391 13.63 -3.66 20.29
N ASN A 392 14.45 -3.18 19.36
CA ASN A 392 14.77 -3.87 18.11
C ASN A 392 16.08 -4.71 18.20
N GLU A 393 16.63 -4.89 19.40
CA GLU A 393 17.86 -5.66 19.65
C GLU A 393 19.06 -5.17 18.84
N LEU A 394 19.14 -3.86 18.60
CA LEU A 394 20.21 -3.20 17.86
C LEU A 394 21.01 -2.28 18.78
N ASP A 395 22.33 -2.23 18.58
CA ASP A 395 23.19 -1.32 19.31
C ASP A 395 22.92 0.12 18.94
N TYR A 396 23.08 1.03 19.91
CA TYR A 396 23.06 2.46 19.69
C TYR A 396 24.33 3.09 20.26
N SER A 397 25.10 3.77 19.42
CA SER A 397 26.38 4.35 19.81
C SER A 397 26.27 5.55 20.76
N GLY A 398 25.08 6.09 20.96
CA GLY A 398 24.83 7.33 21.68
C GLY A 398 24.96 8.58 20.81
N GLU A 399 25.21 8.42 19.52
CA GLU A 399 25.30 9.51 18.54
C GLU A 399 24.31 9.28 17.40
N TYR A 400 23.77 10.38 16.88
CA TYR A 400 22.87 10.33 15.70
C TYR A 400 23.20 11.46 14.73
N ASP A 401 22.89 11.22 13.47
CA ASP A 401 22.88 12.21 12.40
C ASP A 401 21.76 11.86 11.42
N PHE A 402 21.61 12.61 10.33
CA PHE A 402 20.53 12.43 9.36
C PHE A 402 21.09 12.16 7.97
N VAL A 403 20.60 11.09 7.34
CA VAL A 403 21.00 10.67 6.00
C VAL A 403 19.85 10.84 5.01
N TYR A 404 20.19 11.18 3.78
CA TYR A 404 19.24 11.17 2.67
C TYR A 404 18.77 9.74 2.38
N SER A 405 17.47 9.58 2.21
CA SER A 405 16.87 8.31 1.82
C SER A 405 15.80 8.49 0.76
N ARG A 406 15.46 7.40 0.09
CA ARG A 406 14.41 7.35 -0.93
C ARG A 406 13.66 6.04 -0.88
N MET A 407 12.39 6.10 -1.29
CA MET A 407 11.48 4.97 -1.31
C MET A 407 10.61 5.05 -2.55
N TYR A 408 10.40 3.91 -3.20
CA TYR A 408 9.58 3.78 -4.40
C TYR A 408 8.20 3.21 -4.03
N TRP A 409 7.16 3.82 -4.57
CA TRP A 409 5.77 3.37 -4.42
C TRP A 409 5.23 3.09 -5.80
N PRO A 410 4.73 1.89 -6.11
CA PRO A 410 4.18 1.59 -7.43
C PRO A 410 2.95 2.45 -7.69
N ILE A 411 2.76 2.83 -8.94
CA ILE A 411 1.61 3.59 -9.42
C ILE A 411 0.74 2.66 -10.27
N ASN A 412 -0.35 2.18 -9.67
CA ASN A 412 -1.24 1.17 -10.26
C ASN A 412 -2.70 1.64 -10.36
N HIS A 413 -3.06 2.71 -9.68
CA HIS A 413 -4.40 3.29 -9.65
C HIS A 413 -4.45 4.63 -10.38
N MET A 414 -5.64 5.20 -10.52
CA MET A 414 -5.90 6.40 -11.31
C MET A 414 -5.70 6.17 -12.82
N VAL A 415 -6.19 5.04 -13.34
CA VAL A 415 -6.12 4.75 -14.79
C VAL A 415 -6.91 5.80 -15.56
N ALA A 416 -6.21 6.54 -16.40
CA ALA A 416 -6.81 7.59 -17.21
C ALA A 416 -7.64 7.02 -18.38
N PRO A 417 -8.69 7.72 -18.86
CA PRO A 417 -9.35 7.36 -20.12
C PRO A 417 -8.33 7.19 -21.25
N ALA A 418 -8.53 6.20 -22.13
CA ALA A 418 -7.58 5.84 -23.18
C ALA A 418 -7.14 7.02 -24.07
N LYS A 419 -8.02 8.01 -24.29
CA LYS A 419 -7.67 9.25 -25.03
C LYS A 419 -6.60 10.10 -24.34
N SER A 420 -6.44 9.95 -23.03
CA SER A 420 -5.49 10.67 -22.19
C SER A 420 -4.19 9.88 -21.92
N SER A 421 -4.07 8.65 -22.45
CA SER A 421 -2.84 7.87 -22.36
C SER A 421 -1.68 8.54 -23.10
N LEU A 422 -0.45 8.22 -22.70
CA LEU A 422 0.76 8.72 -23.35
C LEU A 422 0.79 8.38 -24.84
N LYS A 423 1.41 9.25 -25.62
CA LYS A 423 1.63 9.08 -27.06
C LYS A 423 3.11 8.78 -27.32
N CYS A 424 3.41 8.26 -28.50
CA CYS A 424 4.78 7.90 -28.89
C CYS A 424 5.79 9.04 -28.64
N ALA A 425 5.41 10.29 -28.94
CA ALA A 425 6.26 11.46 -28.77
C ALA A 425 6.50 11.87 -27.30
N ASP A 426 5.71 11.37 -26.35
CA ASP A 426 5.94 11.64 -24.91
C ASP A 426 7.18 10.90 -24.40
N CYS A 427 7.51 9.77 -25.00
CA CYS A 427 8.68 8.96 -24.67
C CYS A 427 9.77 9.05 -25.75
N HIS A 428 9.38 9.02 -27.03
CA HIS A 428 10.26 9.00 -28.20
C HIS A 428 10.28 10.37 -28.88
N SER A 429 10.96 11.33 -28.29
CA SER A 429 11.06 12.70 -28.81
C SER A 429 12.46 12.99 -29.35
N GLN A 430 12.53 13.86 -30.38
CA GLN A 430 13.82 14.42 -30.82
C GLN A 430 14.34 15.50 -29.86
N LYS A 431 13.47 16.11 -29.07
CA LYS A 431 13.84 16.92 -27.91
C LYS A 431 14.13 15.98 -26.77
N GLU A 432 15.07 16.31 -25.89
CA GLU A 432 15.32 15.51 -24.68
C GLU A 432 13.98 15.17 -24.02
N SER A 433 13.64 13.90 -24.06
CA SER A 433 12.42 13.44 -23.43
C SER A 433 12.56 13.62 -21.93
N LYS A 434 11.79 14.53 -21.36
CA LYS A 434 11.75 14.71 -19.90
C LYS A 434 11.01 13.57 -19.19
N ARG A 435 10.33 12.68 -19.94
CA ARG A 435 9.53 11.61 -19.33
C ARG A 435 10.35 10.39 -18.96
N LEU A 436 11.15 9.86 -19.88
CA LEU A 436 12.00 8.71 -19.63
C LEU A 436 13.48 9.11 -19.69
N ASN A 437 14.23 8.72 -18.66
CA ASN A 437 15.67 8.79 -18.71
C ASN A 437 16.22 7.47 -19.28
N TRP A 438 16.48 7.44 -20.59
CA TRP A 438 16.92 6.25 -21.28
C TRP A 438 18.26 5.71 -20.77
N GLU A 439 19.19 6.59 -20.38
CA GLU A 439 20.48 6.17 -19.80
C GLU A 439 20.29 5.49 -18.45
N ALA A 440 19.45 6.03 -17.58
CA ALA A 440 19.11 5.40 -16.30
C ALA A 440 18.38 4.06 -16.46
N LEU A 441 17.73 3.85 -17.61
CA LEU A 441 17.12 2.57 -17.99
C LEU A 441 18.10 1.63 -18.72
N GLY A 442 19.36 2.03 -18.89
CA GLY A 442 20.43 1.21 -19.50
C GLY A 442 20.54 1.32 -21.02
N TYR A 443 19.78 2.21 -21.67
CA TYR A 443 19.90 2.45 -23.11
C TYR A 443 20.94 3.53 -23.43
N LYS A 444 21.61 3.40 -24.56
CA LYS A 444 22.55 4.41 -25.07
C LYS A 444 21.86 5.64 -25.68
N GLY A 445 20.55 5.72 -25.58
CA GLY A 445 19.69 6.75 -26.13
C GLY A 445 18.28 6.24 -26.40
N ASP A 446 17.48 7.00 -27.14
CA ASP A 446 16.11 6.59 -27.49
C ASP A 446 16.10 5.23 -28.24
N PRO A 447 15.41 4.20 -27.70
CA PRO A 447 15.35 2.86 -28.32
C PRO A 447 14.85 2.82 -29.75
N MET A 448 14.03 3.78 -30.17
CA MET A 448 13.63 3.92 -31.59
C MET A 448 14.82 4.18 -32.52
N LYS A 449 15.91 4.77 -32.01
CA LYS A 449 17.08 5.15 -32.79
C LYS A 449 18.25 4.18 -32.59
N VAL A 450 18.45 3.70 -31.35
CA VAL A 450 19.62 2.88 -31.00
C VAL A 450 19.30 1.39 -30.93
N GLY A 451 18.05 1.01 -31.13
CA GLY A 451 17.55 -0.36 -30.95
C GLY A 451 16.93 -0.58 -29.58
N GLY A 452 15.89 -1.41 -29.57
CA GLY A 452 15.21 -1.82 -28.35
C GLY A 452 16.05 -2.79 -27.50
N ARG A 453 15.41 -3.34 -26.48
CA ARG A 453 15.99 -4.40 -25.66
C ARG A 453 16.42 -5.56 -26.56
N ALA A 454 17.68 -5.99 -26.46
CA ALA A 454 18.15 -7.20 -27.15
C ALA A 454 17.34 -8.41 -26.66
N LYS A 455 16.85 -9.20 -27.62
CA LYS A 455 16.18 -10.46 -27.32
C LYS A 455 17.22 -11.54 -27.00
#